data_3e46314fab79524888db1b889cb6dd05
#
_entry.id   3e46314fab79524888db1b889cb6dd05
#
_cell.length_a   1.000
_cell.length_b   1.000
_cell.length_c   1.000
_cell.angle_alpha   90.00
_cell.angle_beta   90.00
_cell.angle_gamma   90.00
#
_symmetry.space_group_name_H-M   'P 1'
#
loop_
_entity.id
_entity.type
_entity.pdbx_description
1 polymer ?
#
loop_
_entity_poly.entity_id
_entity_poly.type
_entity_poly.pdbx_seq_one_letter_code
_entity_poly.pdbx_strand_id
1 'polypeptide(L)'
;IADNRVAIVGGRNVGDEYFDAADTNFHDADLLLLGPAVAQTSDVFDAFWNSAAVVPLRALHQGGSRWSADEFSARRAQWWVDAKASPWVQALAGRDDLAEKLAPGGGLTVHWSPSIRVLSDPPEKASPLAHRQDRAGWLLYDVMALLFSAQRDSWLISPYFVPGEGGTLLLAGQARRGVQVRVLTNSLASSDES
;
A
#
# COMPACT_ATOMS: atom_id res chain seq x y z
N ILE A 1 1.48 -4.43 9.54
CA ILE A 1 0.66 -4.99 10.63
C ILE A 1 1.56 -5.06 11.86
N ALA A 2 1.05 -4.64 13.01
CA ALA A 2 1.74 -4.75 14.29
C ALA A 2 0.84 -5.48 15.29
N ASP A 3 1.32 -6.64 15.81
CA ASP A 3 0.69 -7.48 16.83
C ASP A 3 -0.78 -7.86 16.56
N ASN A 4 -1.21 -7.89 15.30
CA ASN A 4 -2.61 -8.07 14.91
C ASN A 4 -3.59 -7.07 15.57
N ARG A 5 -3.09 -5.92 16.01
CA ARG A 5 -3.86 -4.86 16.68
C ARG A 5 -4.05 -3.63 15.83
N VAL A 6 -3.08 -3.36 14.96
CA VAL A 6 -3.07 -2.23 14.05
C VAL A 6 -2.46 -2.64 12.72
N ALA A 7 -2.98 -2.09 11.63
CA ALA A 7 -2.40 -2.23 10.30
C ALA A 7 -2.35 -0.87 9.60
N ILE A 8 -1.34 -0.69 8.76
CA ILE A 8 -1.27 0.42 7.80
C ILE A 8 -1.33 -0.19 6.42
N VAL A 9 -2.23 0.32 5.61
CA VAL A 9 -2.42 -0.07 4.21
C VAL A 9 -2.35 1.18 3.34
N GLY A 10 -1.47 1.18 2.35
CA GLY A 10 -1.26 2.34 1.49
C GLY A 10 -0.34 2.04 0.31
N GLY A 11 -0.02 3.06 -0.46
CA GLY A 11 0.85 2.99 -1.63
C GLY A 11 2.33 3.23 -1.34
N ARG A 12 2.68 3.61 -0.11
CA ARG A 12 4.04 4.02 0.27
C ARG A 12 5.04 2.87 0.16
N ASN A 13 6.04 3.04 -0.68
CA ASN A 13 7.16 2.13 -0.80
C ASN A 13 8.29 2.49 0.19
N VAL A 14 9.34 1.67 0.21
CA VAL A 14 10.57 1.92 0.96
C VAL A 14 11.57 2.61 0.02
N GLY A 15 11.56 3.94 0.02
CA GLY A 15 12.43 4.79 -0.79
C GLY A 15 12.43 6.21 -0.25
N ASP A 16 13.51 6.96 -0.44
CA ASP A 16 13.70 8.30 0.12
C ASP A 16 12.60 9.27 -0.35
N GLU A 17 12.13 9.13 -1.59
CA GLU A 17 11.06 9.93 -2.20
C GLU A 17 9.69 9.78 -1.52
N TYR A 18 9.47 8.69 -0.78
CA TYR A 18 8.24 8.46 -0.01
C TYR A 18 8.30 9.02 1.42
N PHE A 19 9.48 9.46 1.85
CA PHE A 19 9.74 9.93 3.22
C PHE A 19 10.29 11.36 3.29
N ASP A 20 10.05 12.14 2.25
CA ASP A 20 10.48 13.55 2.18
C ASP A 20 12.02 13.71 2.27
N ALA A 21 12.76 12.72 1.78
CA ALA A 21 14.21 12.64 1.88
C ALA A 21 14.92 12.71 0.51
N ALA A 22 14.17 12.89 -0.57
CA ALA A 22 14.69 13.07 -1.94
C ALA A 22 14.47 14.51 -2.45
N ASP A 23 15.10 14.86 -3.57
CA ASP A 23 14.90 16.16 -4.25
C ASP A 23 13.47 16.30 -4.80
N THR A 24 12.87 15.19 -5.21
CA THR A 24 11.46 15.10 -5.63
C THR A 24 10.77 14.06 -4.77
N ASN A 25 9.69 14.45 -4.11
CA ASN A 25 8.98 13.59 -3.17
C ASN A 25 7.56 13.29 -3.63
N PHE A 26 7.08 12.08 -3.33
CA PHE A 26 5.73 11.63 -3.65
C PHE A 26 4.77 11.90 -2.51
N HIS A 27 3.52 12.19 -2.87
CA HIS A 27 2.41 12.21 -1.93
C HIS A 27 1.64 10.91 -2.00
N ASP A 28 1.66 10.17 -0.90
CA ASP A 28 0.91 8.94 -0.74
C ASP A 28 -0.22 9.07 0.28
N ALA A 29 -1.24 8.25 0.13
CA ALA A 29 -2.32 8.13 1.10
C ALA A 29 -2.25 6.75 1.77
N ASP A 30 -2.07 6.76 3.08
CA ASP A 30 -2.04 5.56 3.90
C ASP A 30 -3.25 5.54 4.84
N LEU A 31 -3.81 4.37 5.07
CA LEU A 31 -4.90 4.15 6.01
C LEU A 31 -4.39 3.40 7.23
N LEU A 32 -4.55 3.99 8.40
CA LEU A 32 -4.38 3.30 9.67
C LEU A 32 -5.67 2.56 10.00
N LEU A 33 -5.61 1.25 10.09
CA LEU A 33 -6.73 0.36 10.36
C LEU A 33 -6.69 -0.15 11.79
N LEU A 34 -7.87 -0.21 12.40
CA LEU A 34 -8.11 -0.78 13.72
C LEU A 34 -9.30 -1.75 13.65
N GLY A 35 -9.37 -2.67 14.63
CA GLY A 35 -10.49 -3.60 14.77
C GLY A 35 -10.51 -4.70 13.69
N PRO A 36 -11.70 -5.15 13.22
CA PRO A 36 -11.82 -6.33 12.35
C PRO A 36 -11.09 -6.23 11.01
N ALA A 37 -10.86 -5.02 10.49
CA ALA A 37 -10.09 -4.83 9.25
C ALA A 37 -8.61 -5.25 9.40
N VAL A 38 -8.07 -5.21 10.62
CA VAL A 38 -6.70 -5.70 10.90
C VAL A 38 -6.62 -7.21 10.70
N ALA A 39 -7.61 -7.97 11.18
CA ALA A 39 -7.66 -9.41 10.97
C ALA A 39 -7.72 -9.74 9.47
N GLN A 40 -8.57 -9.06 8.70
CA GLN A 40 -8.62 -9.23 7.24
C GLN A 40 -7.27 -8.94 6.57
N THR A 41 -6.55 -7.90 7.02
CA THR A 41 -5.21 -7.58 6.50
C THR A 41 -4.21 -8.67 6.85
N SER A 42 -4.31 -9.25 8.04
CA SER A 42 -3.46 -10.37 8.47
C SER A 42 -3.74 -11.63 7.66
N ASP A 43 -5.01 -11.94 7.40
CA ASP A 43 -5.40 -13.08 6.57
C ASP A 43 -4.81 -12.96 5.15
N VAL A 44 -4.83 -11.75 4.56
CA VAL A 44 -4.18 -11.48 3.26
C VAL A 44 -2.67 -11.72 3.35
N PHE A 45 -2.00 -11.18 4.36
CA PHE A 45 -0.57 -11.38 4.55
C PHE A 45 -0.22 -12.86 4.68
N ASP A 46 -0.96 -13.59 5.52
CA ASP A 46 -0.73 -15.01 5.78
C ASP A 46 -0.98 -15.86 4.53
N ALA A 47 -1.98 -15.52 3.72
CA ALA A 47 -2.24 -16.18 2.45
C ALA A 47 -1.04 -16.05 1.50
N PHE A 48 -0.47 -14.85 1.37
CA PHE A 48 0.74 -14.63 0.56
C PHE A 48 1.96 -15.31 1.18
N TRP A 49 2.20 -15.14 2.47
CA TRP A 49 3.37 -15.69 3.17
C TRP A 49 3.45 -17.21 3.07
N ASN A 50 2.31 -17.90 3.14
CA ASN A 50 2.23 -19.35 3.06
C ASN A 50 2.06 -19.90 1.65
N SER A 51 2.05 -19.04 0.64
CA SER A 51 1.86 -19.43 -0.76
C SER A 51 3.15 -19.90 -1.41
N ALA A 52 3.00 -20.59 -2.55
CA ALA A 52 4.12 -20.98 -3.41
C ALA A 52 4.80 -19.80 -4.13
N ALA A 53 4.22 -18.60 -4.06
CA ALA A 53 4.80 -17.39 -4.67
C ALA A 53 5.93 -16.80 -3.79
N VAL A 54 6.02 -17.19 -2.52
CA VAL A 54 7.06 -16.69 -1.60
C VAL A 54 8.29 -17.57 -1.64
N VAL A 55 9.43 -16.95 -1.89
CA VAL A 55 10.73 -17.62 -1.90
C VAL A 55 11.58 -17.07 -0.75
N PRO A 56 12.11 -17.92 0.14
CA PRO A 56 13.00 -17.46 1.20
C PRO A 56 14.22 -16.74 0.63
N LEU A 57 14.56 -15.58 1.18
CA LEU A 57 15.67 -14.75 0.69
C LEU A 57 16.99 -15.54 0.53
N ARG A 58 17.29 -16.46 1.46
CA ARG A 58 18.46 -17.34 1.38
C ARG A 58 18.46 -18.25 0.15
N ALA A 59 17.31 -18.59 -0.40
CA ALA A 59 17.22 -19.42 -1.62
C ALA A 59 17.48 -18.61 -2.89
N LEU A 60 17.33 -17.28 -2.83
CA LEU A 60 17.66 -16.36 -3.92
C LEU A 60 19.13 -15.97 -3.93
N HIS A 61 19.84 -16.18 -2.81
CA HIS A 61 21.22 -15.78 -2.66
C HIS A 61 22.15 -16.91 -3.11
N GLN A 62 22.69 -16.80 -4.33
CA GLN A 62 23.58 -17.79 -4.94
C GLN A 62 25.08 -17.45 -4.76
N GLY A 63 25.44 -16.65 -3.80
CA GLY A 63 26.84 -16.24 -3.57
C GLY A 63 27.15 -15.94 -2.12
N GLY A 64 28.43 -15.84 -1.80
CA GLY A 64 28.88 -15.36 -0.50
C GLY A 64 28.46 -13.91 -0.22
N SER A 65 28.41 -13.51 1.03
CA SER A 65 28.17 -12.12 1.39
C SER A 65 29.17 -11.20 0.67
N ARG A 66 28.68 -10.08 0.14
CA ARG A 66 29.53 -9.04 -0.44
C ARG A 66 30.48 -8.44 0.62
N TRP A 67 30.08 -8.52 1.88
CA TRP A 67 30.80 -7.97 3.02
C TRP A 67 31.07 -9.04 4.06
N SER A 68 32.22 -8.97 4.73
CA SER A 68 32.47 -9.70 5.96
C SER A 68 31.52 -9.23 7.08
N ALA A 69 31.43 -9.98 8.15
CA ALA A 69 30.61 -9.60 9.31
C ALA A 69 31.03 -8.27 9.92
N ASP A 70 32.34 -8.00 9.97
CA ASP A 70 32.90 -6.76 10.52
C ASP A 70 32.62 -5.57 9.62
N GLU A 71 32.81 -5.72 8.29
CA GLU A 71 32.46 -4.68 7.32
C GLU A 71 30.97 -4.34 7.34
N PHE A 72 30.11 -5.36 7.44
CA PHE A 72 28.66 -5.14 7.56
C PHE A 72 28.33 -4.40 8.86
N SER A 73 28.93 -4.79 9.98
CA SER A 73 28.70 -4.14 11.26
C SER A 73 29.16 -2.68 11.27
N ALA A 74 30.29 -2.39 10.67
CA ALA A 74 30.78 -1.02 10.53
C ALA A 74 29.87 -0.17 9.64
N ARG A 75 29.44 -0.71 8.48
CA ARG A 75 28.48 -0.03 7.59
C ARG A 75 27.14 0.22 8.26
N ARG A 76 26.61 -0.78 8.97
CA ARG A 76 25.36 -0.62 9.72
C ARG A 76 25.46 0.49 10.77
N ALA A 77 26.59 0.58 11.47
CA ALA A 77 26.81 1.65 12.43
C ALA A 77 26.83 3.03 11.75
N GLN A 78 27.47 3.15 10.58
CA GLN A 78 27.46 4.39 9.81
C GLN A 78 26.08 4.74 9.30
N TRP A 79 25.34 3.80 8.67
CA TRP A 79 23.97 4.02 8.23
C TRP A 79 23.04 4.47 9.37
N TRP A 80 23.28 3.99 10.58
CA TRP A 80 22.51 4.42 11.75
C TRP A 80 22.79 5.87 12.13
N VAL A 81 24.06 6.31 11.99
CA VAL A 81 24.43 7.71 12.18
C VAL A 81 23.78 8.60 11.11
N ASP A 82 23.91 8.19 9.85
CA ASP A 82 23.37 8.92 8.71
C ASP A 82 21.82 9.04 8.81
N ALA A 83 21.16 7.94 9.14
CA ALA A 83 19.70 7.92 9.33
C ALA A 83 19.24 8.90 10.43
N LYS A 84 19.95 8.95 11.56
CA LYS A 84 19.64 9.93 12.64
C LYS A 84 19.84 11.38 12.22
N ALA A 85 20.73 11.64 11.28
CA ALA A 85 20.98 12.97 10.73
C ALA A 85 19.99 13.35 9.62
N SER A 86 19.17 12.41 9.15
CA SER A 86 18.20 12.68 8.08
C SER A 86 17.11 13.66 8.56
N PRO A 87 16.67 14.59 7.68
CA PRO A 87 15.62 15.55 8.02
C PRO A 87 14.32 14.89 8.50
N TRP A 88 13.98 13.75 7.91
CA TRP A 88 12.79 12.97 8.26
C TRP A 88 12.85 12.43 9.71
N VAL A 89 13.96 11.80 10.08
CA VAL A 89 14.14 11.27 11.45
C VAL A 89 14.17 12.39 12.47
N GLN A 90 14.79 13.52 12.14
CA GLN A 90 14.80 14.71 13.02
C GLN A 90 13.39 15.30 13.18
N ALA A 91 12.63 15.41 12.09
CA ALA A 91 11.24 15.85 12.14
C ALA A 91 10.37 14.90 12.97
N LEU A 92 10.57 13.59 12.84
CA LEU A 92 9.87 12.58 13.62
C LEU A 92 10.25 12.64 15.11
N ALA A 93 11.53 12.81 15.41
CA ALA A 93 12.03 12.92 16.78
C ALA A 93 11.51 14.18 17.50
N GLY A 94 11.18 15.23 16.75
CA GLY A 94 10.53 16.45 17.28
C GLY A 94 9.01 16.33 17.47
N ARG A 95 8.42 15.15 17.17
CA ARG A 95 6.97 14.90 17.25
C ARG A 95 6.59 14.21 18.56
N ASP A 96 6.78 14.89 19.70
CA ASP A 96 6.38 14.39 21.03
C ASP A 96 4.85 14.15 21.13
N ASP A 97 4.08 14.84 20.27
CA ASP A 97 2.63 14.71 20.18
C ASP A 97 2.13 13.37 19.61
N LEU A 98 2.97 12.61 18.90
CA LEU A 98 2.55 11.35 18.27
C LEU A 98 2.17 10.28 19.30
N ALA A 99 3.00 10.09 20.31
CA ALA A 99 2.72 9.13 21.39
C ALA A 99 1.44 9.51 22.15
N GLU A 100 1.24 10.79 22.43
CA GLU A 100 0.04 11.32 23.07
C GLU A 100 -1.20 11.10 22.19
N LYS A 101 -1.14 11.42 20.90
CA LYS A 101 -2.25 11.23 19.96
C LYS A 101 -2.65 9.78 19.79
N LEU A 102 -1.68 8.85 19.81
CA LEU A 102 -1.92 7.41 19.68
C LEU A 102 -2.35 6.73 20.99
N ALA A 103 -2.20 7.40 22.12
CA ALA A 103 -2.64 6.89 23.41
C ALA A 103 -4.20 6.82 23.47
N PRO A 104 -4.77 5.94 24.28
CA PRO A 104 -6.21 5.92 24.51
C PRO A 104 -6.70 7.30 24.99
N GLY A 105 -7.61 7.93 24.24
CA GLY A 105 -8.09 9.29 24.51
C GLY A 105 -7.21 10.42 23.97
N GLY A 106 -6.16 10.12 23.25
CA GLY A 106 -5.13 11.06 22.80
C GLY A 106 -5.47 11.94 21.59
N GLY A 107 -6.72 12.09 21.24
CA GLY A 107 -7.16 13.05 20.21
C GLY A 107 -7.02 12.58 18.75
N LEU A 108 -6.64 11.33 18.50
CA LEU A 108 -6.73 10.74 17.17
C LEU A 108 -8.22 10.58 16.80
N THR A 109 -8.65 11.25 15.74
CA THR A 109 -10.01 11.06 15.23
C THR A 109 -10.11 9.72 14.52
N VAL A 110 -10.89 8.80 15.09
CA VAL A 110 -11.15 7.48 14.48
C VAL A 110 -12.53 7.50 13.83
N HIS A 111 -12.58 7.17 12.56
CA HIS A 111 -13.83 7.01 11.82
C HIS A 111 -14.26 5.54 11.82
N TRP A 112 -15.36 5.23 12.45
CA TRP A 112 -15.90 3.88 12.49
C TRP A 112 -16.85 3.62 11.32
N SER A 113 -16.67 2.50 10.66
CA SER A 113 -17.55 2.06 9.57
C SER A 113 -17.83 0.56 9.73
N PRO A 114 -19.10 0.13 9.57
CA PRO A 114 -19.47 -1.29 9.60
C PRO A 114 -19.10 -2.03 8.29
N SER A 115 -18.68 -1.31 7.26
CA SER A 115 -18.53 -1.84 5.90
C SER A 115 -17.12 -1.76 5.34
N ILE A 116 -16.08 -1.71 6.21
CA ILE A 116 -14.70 -1.78 5.75
C ILE A 116 -14.40 -3.21 5.32
N ARG A 117 -13.87 -3.36 4.11
CA ARG A 117 -13.36 -4.63 3.58
C ARG A 117 -11.94 -4.42 3.05
N VAL A 118 -11.07 -5.37 3.35
CA VAL A 118 -9.74 -5.47 2.76
C VAL A 118 -9.80 -6.47 1.61
N LEU A 119 -9.48 -6.03 0.42
CA LEU A 119 -9.54 -6.83 -0.80
C LEU A 119 -8.13 -6.97 -1.37
N SER A 120 -7.81 -8.15 -1.89
CA SER A 120 -6.54 -8.41 -2.55
C SER A 120 -6.71 -9.40 -3.69
N ASP A 121 -5.78 -9.39 -4.63
CA ASP A 121 -5.66 -10.51 -5.55
C ASP A 121 -5.17 -11.77 -4.80
N PRO A 122 -5.55 -12.98 -5.21
CA PRO A 122 -5.02 -14.19 -4.62
C PRO A 122 -3.55 -14.41 -5.01
N PRO A 123 -2.72 -15.04 -4.15
CA PRO A 123 -1.30 -15.31 -4.44
C PRO A 123 -1.07 -16.09 -5.73
N GLU A 124 -2.00 -16.94 -6.11
CA GLU A 124 -1.96 -17.77 -7.33
C GLU A 124 -1.91 -16.93 -8.60
N LYS A 125 -2.34 -15.67 -8.55
CA LYS A 125 -2.24 -14.73 -9.68
C LYS A 125 -0.79 -14.52 -10.13
N ALA A 126 0.18 -14.67 -9.23
CA ALA A 126 1.61 -14.61 -9.56
C ALA A 126 2.13 -15.85 -10.29
N SER A 127 1.34 -16.92 -10.36
CA SER A 127 1.73 -18.14 -11.06
C SER A 127 1.67 -17.98 -12.59
N PRO A 128 2.63 -18.52 -13.36
CA PRO A 128 2.55 -18.57 -14.82
C PRO A 128 1.31 -19.28 -15.35
N LEU A 129 0.66 -20.12 -14.53
CA LEU A 129 -0.58 -20.84 -14.87
C LEU A 129 -1.85 -20.05 -14.56
N ALA A 130 -1.74 -18.90 -13.90
CA ALA A 130 -2.88 -18.09 -13.48
C ALA A 130 -3.79 -17.66 -14.64
N HIS A 131 -3.22 -17.49 -15.84
CA HIS A 131 -3.99 -17.10 -17.03
C HIS A 131 -4.99 -18.18 -17.50
N ARG A 132 -4.86 -19.42 -17.00
CA ARG A 132 -5.74 -20.55 -17.33
C ARG A 132 -6.80 -20.82 -16.25
N GLN A 133 -6.71 -20.12 -15.11
CA GLN A 133 -7.62 -20.30 -13.98
C GLN A 133 -8.83 -19.37 -14.08
N ASP A 134 -9.85 -19.69 -13.30
CA ASP A 134 -11.01 -18.83 -13.14
C ASP A 134 -10.57 -17.49 -12.50
N ARG A 135 -10.87 -16.40 -13.20
CA ARG A 135 -10.52 -15.03 -12.79
C ARG A 135 -11.59 -14.40 -11.90
N ALA A 136 -12.67 -15.12 -11.60
CA ALA A 136 -13.80 -14.58 -10.84
C ALA A 136 -13.41 -14.07 -9.44
N GLY A 137 -12.34 -14.61 -8.84
CA GLY A 137 -11.81 -14.19 -7.55
C GLY A 137 -10.73 -13.09 -7.61
N TRP A 138 -10.51 -12.45 -8.77
CA TRP A 138 -9.51 -11.41 -8.89
C TRP A 138 -10.07 -10.06 -8.40
N LEU A 139 -9.21 -9.28 -7.74
CA LEU A 139 -9.53 -7.96 -7.19
C LEU A 139 -10.27 -7.06 -8.17
N LEU A 140 -9.95 -7.14 -9.46
CA LEU A 140 -10.63 -6.36 -10.51
C LEU A 140 -12.15 -6.53 -10.47
N TYR A 141 -12.65 -7.75 -10.27
CA TYR A 141 -14.10 -8.01 -10.26
C TYR A 141 -14.77 -7.44 -9.01
N ASP A 142 -14.09 -7.51 -7.85
CA ASP A 142 -14.59 -6.89 -6.63
C ASP A 142 -14.61 -5.37 -6.75
N VAL A 143 -13.55 -4.76 -7.30
CA VAL A 143 -13.50 -3.32 -7.58
C VAL A 143 -14.60 -2.90 -8.55
N MET A 144 -14.81 -3.67 -9.62
CA MET A 144 -15.90 -3.40 -10.58
C MET A 144 -17.27 -3.50 -9.92
N ALA A 145 -17.51 -4.54 -9.12
CA ALA A 145 -18.77 -4.69 -8.40
C ALA A 145 -19.03 -3.52 -7.43
N LEU A 146 -17.99 -3.08 -6.72
CA LEU A 146 -18.05 -1.92 -5.84
C LEU A 146 -18.38 -0.64 -6.61
N LEU A 147 -17.70 -0.39 -7.72
CA LEU A 147 -17.97 0.76 -8.59
C LEU A 147 -19.41 0.72 -9.13
N PHE A 148 -19.89 -0.44 -9.58
CA PHE A 148 -21.29 -0.59 -10.04
C PHE A 148 -22.32 -0.31 -8.96
N SER A 149 -22.00 -0.56 -7.70
CA SER A 149 -22.90 -0.31 -6.57
C SER A 149 -23.07 1.16 -6.21
N ALA A 150 -22.21 2.04 -6.70
CA ALA A 150 -22.25 3.46 -6.39
C ALA A 150 -23.55 4.11 -6.91
N GLN A 151 -24.22 4.88 -6.02
CA GLN A 151 -25.48 5.54 -6.30
C GLN A 151 -25.36 7.05 -6.47
N ARG A 152 -24.36 7.68 -5.86
CA ARG A 152 -24.19 9.15 -5.86
C ARG A 152 -22.78 9.58 -6.22
N ASP A 153 -21.78 9.03 -5.56
CA ASP A 153 -20.39 9.45 -5.67
C ASP A 153 -19.46 8.26 -5.82
N SER A 154 -18.48 8.39 -6.70
CA SER A 154 -17.41 7.45 -6.92
C SER A 154 -16.09 8.21 -6.96
N TRP A 155 -15.17 7.89 -6.05
CA TRP A 155 -13.85 8.50 -5.96
C TRP A 155 -12.80 7.45 -6.25
N LEU A 156 -11.99 7.69 -7.28
CA LEU A 156 -10.88 6.83 -7.65
C LEU A 156 -9.58 7.61 -7.48
N ILE A 157 -8.70 7.06 -6.68
CA ILE A 157 -7.37 7.64 -6.45
C ILE A 157 -6.37 6.56 -6.82
N SER A 158 -5.59 6.79 -7.88
CA SER A 158 -4.58 5.85 -8.36
C SER A 158 -3.52 6.57 -9.17
N PRO A 159 -2.22 6.36 -8.90
CA PRO A 159 -1.17 6.92 -9.74
C PRO A 159 -1.19 6.34 -11.15
N TYR A 160 -1.66 5.11 -11.32
CA TYR A 160 -1.71 4.38 -12.59
C TYR A 160 -3.16 4.17 -13.03
N PHE A 161 -3.80 5.24 -13.49
CA PHE A 161 -5.17 5.17 -13.96
C PHE A 161 -5.25 4.81 -15.44
N VAL A 162 -5.29 3.52 -15.73
CA VAL A 162 -5.40 2.96 -17.08
C VAL A 162 -6.66 2.10 -17.18
N PRO A 163 -7.85 2.71 -17.31
CA PRO A 163 -9.14 1.99 -17.25
C PRO A 163 -9.37 1.05 -18.45
N GLY A 164 -8.68 1.26 -19.55
CA GLY A 164 -8.95 0.58 -20.79
C GLY A 164 -10.36 0.88 -21.34
N GLU A 165 -10.78 0.20 -22.39
CA GLU A 165 -12.08 0.42 -23.01
C GLU A 165 -13.23 0.03 -22.06
N GLY A 166 -13.15 -1.15 -21.42
CA GLY A 166 -14.18 -1.65 -20.51
C GLY A 166 -14.37 -0.75 -19.28
N GLY A 167 -13.28 -0.32 -18.65
CA GLY A 167 -13.34 0.60 -17.51
C GLY A 167 -13.88 1.99 -17.90
N THR A 168 -13.49 2.48 -19.07
CA THR A 168 -14.02 3.76 -19.60
C THR A 168 -15.52 3.69 -19.84
N LEU A 169 -16.02 2.62 -20.45
CA LEU A 169 -17.46 2.41 -20.68
C LEU A 169 -18.22 2.30 -19.36
N LEU A 170 -17.66 1.63 -18.36
CA LEU A 170 -18.24 1.50 -17.02
C LEU A 170 -18.38 2.88 -16.35
N LEU A 171 -17.29 3.65 -16.28
CA LEU A 171 -17.30 4.96 -15.63
C LEU A 171 -18.22 5.96 -16.35
N ALA A 172 -18.21 5.94 -17.68
CA ALA A 172 -19.14 6.73 -18.48
C ALA A 172 -20.60 6.30 -18.24
N GLY A 173 -20.87 5.00 -18.08
CA GLY A 173 -22.18 4.47 -17.73
C GLY A 173 -22.66 4.94 -16.36
N GLN A 174 -21.76 5.02 -15.39
CA GLN A 174 -22.05 5.57 -14.06
C GLN A 174 -22.42 7.05 -14.14
N ALA A 175 -21.61 7.84 -14.83
CA ALA A 175 -21.87 9.27 -15.01
C ALA A 175 -23.25 9.52 -15.68
N ARG A 176 -23.62 8.71 -16.69
CA ARG A 176 -24.94 8.79 -17.33
C ARG A 176 -26.09 8.46 -16.39
N ARG A 177 -25.87 7.66 -15.36
CA ARG A 177 -26.87 7.36 -14.31
C ARG A 177 -26.93 8.44 -13.21
N GLY A 178 -26.13 9.50 -13.32
CA GLY A 178 -26.09 10.60 -12.37
C GLY A 178 -25.08 10.42 -11.23
N VAL A 179 -24.25 9.38 -11.27
CA VAL A 179 -23.17 9.20 -10.29
C VAL A 179 -22.07 10.21 -10.59
N GLN A 180 -21.63 10.95 -9.58
CA GLN A 180 -20.51 11.86 -9.70
C GLN A 180 -19.18 11.06 -9.65
N VAL A 181 -18.58 10.83 -10.79
CA VAL A 181 -17.29 10.14 -10.90
C VAL A 181 -16.15 11.14 -10.80
N ARG A 182 -15.27 10.95 -9.83
CA ARG A 182 -14.06 11.77 -9.64
C ARG A 182 -12.83 10.89 -9.67
N VAL A 183 -11.83 11.33 -10.42
CA VAL A 183 -10.55 10.59 -10.56
C VAL A 183 -9.41 11.54 -10.20
N LEU A 184 -8.55 11.09 -9.30
CA LEU A 184 -7.27 11.70 -9.02
C LEU A 184 -6.17 10.74 -9.47
N THR A 185 -5.34 11.19 -10.40
CA THR A 185 -4.25 10.39 -10.96
C THR A 185 -3.04 11.26 -11.28
N ASN A 186 -1.89 10.65 -11.53
CA ASN A 186 -0.71 11.37 -11.95
C ASN A 186 -0.89 12.02 -13.34
N SER A 187 -0.23 13.15 -13.52
CA SER A 187 -0.01 13.73 -14.85
C SER A 187 1.21 13.08 -15.53
N LEU A 188 1.39 13.34 -16.82
CA LEU A 188 2.61 12.88 -17.53
C LEU A 188 3.90 13.44 -16.90
N ALA A 189 3.83 14.63 -16.29
CA ALA A 189 4.99 15.25 -15.64
C ALA A 189 5.31 14.69 -14.26
N SER A 190 4.42 13.89 -13.68
CA SER A 190 4.57 13.28 -12.35
C SER A 190 4.61 11.74 -12.42
N SER A 191 4.77 11.17 -13.61
CA SER A 191 4.95 9.73 -13.80
C SER A 191 6.45 9.41 -13.97
N ASP A 192 6.86 8.22 -13.53
CA ASP A 192 8.23 7.71 -13.68
C ASP A 192 8.56 7.32 -15.14
N GLU A 193 7.58 7.37 -16.03
CA GLU A 193 7.75 7.11 -17.46
C GLU A 193 8.11 8.42 -18.17
N SER A 194 9.40 8.63 -18.35
CA SER A 194 9.98 9.68 -19.21
C SER A 194 10.51 9.10 -20.51
#